data_b6c12c26ab36f20bda8edb7b4a4ae708
#
_entry.id   b6c12c26ab36f20bda8edb7b4a4ae708
#
_cell.length_a   1.000
_cell.length_b   1.000
_cell.length_c   1.000
_cell.angle_alpha   90.00
_cell.angle_beta   90.00
_cell.angle_gamma   90.00
#
_symmetry.space_group_name_H-M   'P 1'
#
loop_
_entity.id
_entity.type
_entity.pdbx_description
1 polymer ?
#
loop_
_entity_poly.entity_id
_entity_poly.type
_entity_poly.pdbx_seq_one_letter_code
_entity_poly.pdbx_strand_id
1 'polypeptide(L)'
;MKAIAVRPGTPNSVHERDIPMPSIDKIPDGKGILVKVLKVGVDATDREINDALYGNPPPGDDYLVLGHESFGIVKEVGANVRNIKVGDYVTATVRRPGGSIYDKIGTYDMTSEETYYERGINLLHGYLTEYFVDHEDYVVRVPKGLKNLHVLMEPMSCAAKAIQQAFEAQRRMKVWNPKRAFVLGAGQIGLLATLILRLRGIEVFTLARAAGPHLKSSIVEGMEATYIPTSQTSLSELTKRVGKADLIIDATGSSAIAFSAMESLGHNGVLVWTSITGGKVNTTVPSDKINIEWVLGNKLLVGSVNANREHFESGIRDLALGEVMFPNVLSKILTSPVDGLGGYQEMMRLLVEDSSALKVYVNVANE
;
A
#
# COMPACT_ATOMS: atom_id res chain seq x y z
N MET A 1 -21.48 7.47 16.80
CA MET A 1 -21.00 6.23 16.18
C MET A 1 -19.65 5.85 16.77
N LYS A 2 -19.31 4.57 16.71
CA LYS A 2 -18.04 4.04 17.21
C LYS A 2 -16.87 4.31 16.27
N ALA A 3 -15.68 4.54 16.85
CA ALA A 3 -14.41 4.64 16.13
C ALA A 3 -13.27 4.10 16.97
N ILE A 4 -12.17 3.69 16.32
CA ILE A 4 -10.92 3.32 16.99
C ILE A 4 -9.90 4.42 16.75
N ALA A 5 -9.42 5.00 17.83
CA ALA A 5 -8.56 6.15 17.83
C ALA A 5 -7.29 5.93 18.67
N VAL A 6 -6.29 6.75 18.42
CA VAL A 6 -5.10 6.91 19.29
C VAL A 6 -4.99 8.35 19.76
N ARG A 7 -4.14 8.58 20.75
CA ARG A 7 -3.62 9.91 21.09
C ARG A 7 -2.21 10.02 20.53
N PRO A 8 -2.02 10.71 19.39
CA PRO A 8 -0.70 10.85 18.78
C PRO A 8 0.34 11.37 19.78
N GLY A 9 1.55 10.80 19.73
CA GLY A 9 2.60 11.10 20.68
C GLY A 9 2.50 10.36 22.04
N THR A 10 1.44 9.55 22.26
CA THR A 10 1.29 8.72 23.47
C THR A 10 1.32 7.25 23.05
N PRO A 11 2.37 6.49 23.40
CA PRO A 11 2.46 5.07 23.02
C PRO A 11 1.33 4.23 23.64
N ASN A 12 0.89 3.21 22.90
CA ASN A 12 -0.13 2.24 23.35
C ASN A 12 -1.45 2.91 23.78
N SER A 13 -1.84 3.97 23.07
CA SER A 13 -3.02 4.76 23.40
C SER A 13 -4.26 4.40 22.58
N VAL A 14 -4.23 3.32 21.81
CA VAL A 14 -5.38 2.86 21.04
C VAL A 14 -6.59 2.59 21.93
N HIS A 15 -7.75 3.14 21.57
CA HIS A 15 -8.99 3.03 22.35
C HIS A 15 -10.22 3.17 21.44
N GLU A 16 -11.34 2.62 21.91
CA GLU A 16 -12.65 2.89 21.32
C GLU A 16 -13.15 4.28 21.77
N ARG A 17 -13.76 5.02 20.86
CA ARG A 17 -14.31 6.35 21.10
C ARG A 17 -15.65 6.52 20.39
N ASP A 18 -16.57 7.23 21.03
CA ASP A 18 -17.77 7.72 20.37
C ASP A 18 -17.50 9.05 19.70
N ILE A 19 -17.84 9.13 18.40
CA ILE A 19 -17.69 10.34 17.59
C ILE A 19 -19.02 10.69 16.90
N PRO A 20 -19.24 11.95 16.50
CA PRO A 20 -20.45 12.35 15.79
C PRO A 20 -20.63 11.59 14.45
N MET A 21 -21.88 11.36 14.05
CA MET A 21 -22.20 10.86 12.72
C MET A 21 -21.80 11.90 11.66
N PRO A 22 -21.03 11.54 10.62
CA PRO A 22 -20.69 12.47 9.56
C PRO A 22 -21.88 12.78 8.66
N SER A 23 -21.90 13.97 8.03
CA SER A 23 -22.93 14.39 7.06
C SER A 23 -22.30 14.78 5.74
N ILE A 24 -22.96 14.45 4.64
CA ILE A 24 -22.53 14.85 3.29
C ILE A 24 -22.54 16.37 3.10
N ASP A 25 -23.33 17.11 3.91
CA ASP A 25 -23.42 18.58 3.84
C ASP A 25 -22.10 19.27 4.24
N LYS A 26 -21.22 18.57 4.94
CA LYS A 26 -19.87 19.07 5.29
C LYS A 26 -18.91 19.08 4.10
N ILE A 27 -19.28 18.39 3.02
CA ILE A 27 -18.44 18.33 1.80
C ILE A 27 -18.97 19.38 0.80
N PRO A 28 -18.07 20.24 0.29
CA PRO A 28 -18.48 21.33 -0.60
C PRO A 28 -19.10 20.84 -1.90
N ASP A 29 -19.76 21.76 -2.59
CA ASP A 29 -20.30 21.62 -3.94
C ASP A 29 -21.33 20.51 -4.16
N GLY A 30 -21.92 19.98 -3.07
CA GLY A 30 -22.86 18.86 -3.15
C GLY A 30 -22.22 17.55 -3.66
N LYS A 31 -20.92 17.38 -3.48
CA LYS A 31 -20.14 16.21 -3.92
C LYS A 31 -19.80 15.24 -2.80
N GLY A 32 -20.47 15.36 -1.66
CA GLY A 32 -20.31 14.46 -0.51
C GLY A 32 -20.84 13.06 -0.79
N ILE A 33 -20.13 12.06 -0.30
CA ILE A 33 -20.52 10.65 -0.34
C ILE A 33 -20.42 10.11 1.07
N LEU A 34 -21.54 9.62 1.62
CA LEU A 34 -21.58 8.91 2.89
C LEU A 34 -21.39 7.42 2.64
N VAL A 35 -20.39 6.85 3.28
CA VAL A 35 -20.05 5.44 3.15
C VAL A 35 -20.23 4.74 4.50
N LYS A 36 -21.00 3.64 4.51
CA LYS A 36 -21.01 2.66 5.59
C LYS A 36 -19.76 1.81 5.44
N VAL A 37 -18.91 1.79 6.46
CA VAL A 37 -17.70 0.99 6.46
C VAL A 37 -18.06 -0.48 6.67
N LEU A 38 -17.60 -1.34 5.80
CA LEU A 38 -17.75 -2.79 5.92
C LEU A 38 -16.48 -3.42 6.50
N LYS A 39 -15.33 -3.02 5.97
CA LYS A 39 -14.02 -3.55 6.40
C LYS A 39 -12.96 -2.46 6.33
N VAL A 40 -11.98 -2.56 7.21
CA VAL A 40 -10.78 -1.71 7.19
C VAL A 40 -9.55 -2.60 7.36
N GLY A 41 -8.61 -2.49 6.43
CA GLY A 41 -7.31 -3.08 6.59
C GLY A 41 -6.43 -2.23 7.49
N VAL A 42 -5.51 -2.90 8.17
CA VAL A 42 -4.51 -2.28 9.03
C VAL A 42 -3.14 -2.88 8.78
N ASP A 43 -2.09 -2.12 9.05
CA ASP A 43 -0.72 -2.53 8.78
C ASP A 43 0.31 -1.93 9.75
N ALA A 44 1.58 -1.95 9.36
CA ALA A 44 2.68 -1.40 10.14
C ALA A 44 2.50 0.09 10.46
N THR A 45 1.86 0.87 9.59
CA THR A 45 1.59 2.29 9.79
C THR A 45 0.72 2.53 11.03
N ASP A 46 -0.37 1.76 11.17
CA ASP A 46 -1.26 1.88 12.34
C ASP A 46 -0.54 1.51 13.64
N ARG A 47 0.31 0.47 13.60
CA ARG A 47 1.16 0.08 14.72
C ARG A 47 2.15 1.20 15.09
N GLU A 48 2.88 1.75 14.12
CA GLU A 48 3.89 2.77 14.33
C GLU A 48 3.30 4.08 14.87
N ILE A 49 2.07 4.43 14.46
CA ILE A 49 1.32 5.55 15.04
C ILE A 49 0.95 5.25 16.50
N ASN A 50 0.51 4.03 16.82
CA ASN A 50 0.25 3.62 18.19
C ASN A 50 1.53 3.55 19.07
N ASP A 51 2.68 3.29 18.45
CA ASP A 51 4.01 3.34 19.10
C ASP A 51 4.52 4.79 19.27
N ALA A 52 3.73 5.79 18.83
CA ALA A 52 4.04 7.23 18.86
C ALA A 52 5.30 7.64 18.07
N LEU A 53 5.59 6.92 16.98
CA LEU A 53 6.73 7.24 16.11
C LEU A 53 6.42 8.40 15.16
N TYR A 54 5.17 8.55 14.74
CA TYR A 54 4.65 9.67 13.93
C TYR A 54 3.11 9.73 13.99
N GLY A 55 2.51 10.61 13.18
CA GLY A 55 1.07 10.85 13.15
C GLY A 55 0.67 12.07 13.95
N ASN A 56 -0.32 12.82 13.43
CA ASN A 56 -0.86 14.00 14.10
C ASN A 56 -2.39 13.98 14.02
N PRO A 57 -3.09 14.50 15.05
CA PRO A 57 -4.53 14.64 15.01
C PRO A 57 -4.94 15.77 14.07
N PRO A 58 -6.19 15.79 13.59
CA PRO A 58 -6.75 16.96 12.90
C PRO A 58 -6.69 18.20 13.79
N PRO A 59 -6.59 19.41 13.21
CA PRO A 59 -6.60 20.66 13.97
C PRO A 59 -7.85 20.77 14.85
N GLY A 60 -7.64 20.97 16.15
CA GLY A 60 -8.70 21.10 17.15
C GLY A 60 -9.07 19.80 17.87
N ASP A 61 -8.56 18.67 17.45
CA ASP A 61 -8.74 17.37 18.10
C ASP A 61 -7.51 16.95 18.91
N ASP A 62 -7.72 16.13 19.95
CA ASP A 62 -6.68 15.49 20.76
C ASP A 62 -6.45 14.01 20.39
N TYR A 63 -7.12 13.54 19.33
CA TYR A 63 -7.12 12.15 18.90
C TYR A 63 -7.06 12.03 17.38
N LEU A 64 -6.61 10.88 16.91
CA LEU A 64 -6.63 10.48 15.51
C LEU A 64 -7.38 9.15 15.36
N VAL A 65 -8.44 9.10 14.57
CA VAL A 65 -9.06 7.82 14.17
C VAL A 65 -8.10 7.12 13.23
N LEU A 66 -7.75 5.86 13.52
CA LEU A 66 -6.82 5.05 12.73
C LEU A 66 -7.46 4.45 11.47
N GLY A 67 -6.66 3.72 10.71
CA GLY A 67 -7.06 2.95 9.53
C GLY A 67 -7.14 3.78 8.26
N HIS A 68 -6.42 3.36 7.25
CA HIS A 68 -6.33 4.07 5.96
C HIS A 68 -6.74 3.20 4.76
N GLU A 69 -7.02 1.92 4.95
CA GLU A 69 -7.38 0.96 3.91
C GLU A 69 -8.87 0.61 3.99
N SER A 70 -9.72 1.49 3.46
CA SER A 70 -11.17 1.36 3.58
C SER A 70 -11.80 0.46 2.52
N PHE A 71 -12.86 -0.23 2.91
CA PHE A 71 -13.83 -0.85 2.02
C PHE A 71 -15.24 -0.68 2.59
N GLY A 72 -16.16 -0.15 1.80
CA GLY A 72 -17.50 0.16 2.27
C GLY A 72 -18.54 0.17 1.17
N ILE A 73 -19.77 0.49 1.57
CA ILE A 73 -20.94 0.63 0.69
C ILE A 73 -21.55 2.02 0.82
N VAL A 74 -21.83 2.65 -0.31
CA VAL A 74 -22.42 4.00 -0.36
C VAL A 74 -23.84 3.99 0.18
N LYS A 75 -24.14 4.86 1.13
CA LYS A 75 -25.47 5.02 1.74
C LYS A 75 -26.17 6.29 1.30
N GLU A 76 -25.41 7.36 1.02
CA GLU A 76 -25.96 8.64 0.58
C GLU A 76 -24.96 9.33 -0.35
N VAL A 77 -25.47 10.10 -1.30
CA VAL A 77 -24.68 10.91 -2.24
C VAL A 77 -25.27 12.30 -2.38
N GLY A 78 -24.42 13.29 -2.47
CA GLY A 78 -24.81 14.68 -2.73
C GLY A 78 -25.36 14.88 -4.13
N ALA A 79 -26.09 15.97 -4.34
CA ALA A 79 -26.81 16.26 -5.57
C ALA A 79 -25.92 16.38 -6.83
N ASN A 80 -24.63 16.66 -6.65
CA ASN A 80 -23.65 16.86 -7.74
C ASN A 80 -22.70 15.67 -7.93
N VAL A 81 -22.87 14.58 -7.19
CA VAL A 81 -22.13 13.32 -7.42
C VAL A 81 -22.57 12.70 -8.75
N ARG A 82 -21.62 12.25 -9.59
CA ARG A 82 -21.90 11.77 -10.96
C ARG A 82 -21.53 10.30 -11.19
N ASN A 83 -20.41 9.84 -10.63
CA ASN A 83 -19.81 8.56 -10.99
C ASN A 83 -20.10 7.46 -9.97
N ILE A 84 -20.69 7.80 -8.84
CA ILE A 84 -20.93 6.90 -7.71
C ILE A 84 -22.40 7.01 -7.31
N LYS A 85 -23.03 5.90 -6.94
CA LYS A 85 -24.42 5.84 -6.53
C LYS A 85 -24.59 5.01 -5.26
N VAL A 86 -25.72 5.21 -4.59
CA VAL A 86 -26.11 4.41 -3.43
C VAL A 86 -26.10 2.92 -3.78
N GLY A 87 -25.49 2.12 -2.91
CA GLY A 87 -25.32 0.68 -3.09
C GLY A 87 -24.03 0.26 -3.83
N ASP A 88 -23.22 1.21 -4.34
CA ASP A 88 -21.93 0.88 -4.88
C ASP A 88 -20.95 0.51 -3.76
N TYR A 89 -20.10 -0.51 -4.00
CA TYR A 89 -18.92 -0.76 -3.18
C TYR A 89 -17.82 0.23 -3.55
N VAL A 90 -17.15 0.72 -2.54
CA VAL A 90 -16.12 1.76 -2.70
C VAL A 90 -14.96 1.55 -1.74
N THR A 91 -13.81 2.07 -2.14
CA THR A 91 -12.66 2.41 -1.30
C THR A 91 -12.39 3.91 -1.40
N ALA A 92 -11.63 4.47 -0.48
CA ALA A 92 -11.23 5.87 -0.57
C ALA A 92 -9.70 5.99 -0.58
N THR A 93 -9.20 6.99 -1.31
CA THR A 93 -7.77 7.32 -1.33
C THR A 93 -7.31 7.82 0.04
N VAL A 94 -6.03 7.81 0.30
CA VAL A 94 -5.45 8.18 1.60
C VAL A 94 -5.02 9.65 1.62
N ARG A 95 -4.20 10.06 0.64
CA ARG A 95 -3.66 11.42 0.54
C ARG A 95 -4.75 12.42 0.13
N ARG A 96 -4.67 13.63 0.70
CA ARG A 96 -5.50 14.78 0.34
C ARG A 96 -4.62 15.94 -0.08
N PRO A 97 -5.09 16.82 -0.99
CA PRO A 97 -4.30 17.94 -1.48
C PRO A 97 -4.00 18.94 -0.36
N GLY A 98 -2.78 19.51 -0.42
CA GLY A 98 -2.33 20.67 0.32
C GLY A 98 -2.34 21.93 -0.55
N GLY A 99 -1.27 22.72 -0.48
CA GLY A 99 -1.16 24.03 -1.19
C GLY A 99 -0.20 24.04 -2.36
N SER A 100 0.61 22.98 -2.59
CA SER A 100 1.62 22.96 -3.63
C SER A 100 1.04 22.99 -5.05
N ILE A 101 1.89 23.25 -6.04
CA ILE A 101 1.48 23.18 -7.44
C ILE A 101 1.04 21.74 -7.80
N TYR A 102 1.66 20.73 -7.24
CA TYR A 102 1.32 19.33 -7.47
C TYR A 102 -0.07 18.98 -6.93
N ASP A 103 -0.43 19.54 -5.78
CA ASP A 103 -1.78 19.39 -5.22
C ASP A 103 -2.83 20.05 -6.13
N LYS A 104 -2.54 21.25 -6.66
CA LYS A 104 -3.46 22.00 -7.53
C LYS A 104 -3.71 21.35 -8.88
N ILE A 105 -2.72 20.63 -9.42
CA ILE A 105 -2.86 19.89 -10.69
C ILE A 105 -3.35 18.44 -10.52
N GLY A 106 -3.68 18.04 -9.27
CA GLY A 106 -4.27 16.73 -9.00
C GLY A 106 -3.27 15.60 -8.75
N THR A 107 -1.96 15.90 -8.66
CA THR A 107 -0.91 14.94 -8.28
C THR A 107 -0.51 15.10 -6.81
N TYR A 108 -1.51 15.12 -5.92
CA TYR A 108 -1.32 15.40 -4.49
C TYR A 108 -0.53 14.34 -3.74
N ASP A 109 -0.38 13.15 -4.29
CA ASP A 109 0.55 12.11 -3.81
C ASP A 109 2.03 12.45 -4.05
N MET A 110 2.30 13.52 -4.81
CA MET A 110 3.61 14.11 -5.08
C MET A 110 3.76 15.51 -4.47
N THR A 111 2.97 15.86 -3.46
CA THR A 111 3.07 17.16 -2.81
C THR A 111 4.50 17.49 -2.40
N SER A 112 4.92 18.73 -2.60
CA SER A 112 6.22 19.26 -2.16
C SER A 112 6.13 20.02 -0.82
N GLU A 113 4.98 19.99 -0.17
CA GLU A 113 4.80 20.62 1.13
C GLU A 113 5.29 19.73 2.26
N GLU A 114 5.87 20.34 3.30
CA GLU A 114 6.22 19.63 4.53
C GLU A 114 4.96 19.17 5.29
N THR A 115 3.89 19.98 5.22
CA THR A 115 2.58 19.61 5.77
C THR A 115 1.79 18.84 4.73
N TYR A 116 1.44 17.62 5.03
CA TYR A 116 0.63 16.76 4.18
C TYR A 116 -0.56 16.19 4.95
N TYR A 117 -1.59 15.82 4.22
CA TYR A 117 -2.85 15.34 4.79
C TYR A 117 -3.13 13.90 4.35
N GLU A 118 -3.25 12.99 5.33
CA GLU A 118 -3.49 11.57 5.09
C GLU A 118 -4.52 11.01 6.05
N ARG A 119 -5.55 10.38 5.50
CA ARG A 119 -6.59 9.71 6.27
C ARG A 119 -6.01 8.62 7.16
N GLY A 120 -6.29 8.71 8.47
CA GLY A 120 -5.86 7.74 9.46
C GLY A 120 -4.38 7.79 9.83
N ILE A 121 -3.63 8.76 9.27
CA ILE A 121 -2.19 8.86 9.45
C ILE A 121 -1.78 10.26 9.93
N ASN A 122 -2.16 11.29 9.20
CA ASN A 122 -1.68 12.64 9.49
C ASN A 122 -2.74 13.71 9.20
N LEU A 123 -3.13 14.46 10.25
CA LEU A 123 -4.03 15.61 10.20
C LEU A 123 -5.46 15.32 9.68
N LEU A 124 -5.81 14.07 9.41
CA LEU A 124 -7.15 13.64 8.97
C LEU A 124 -7.53 12.32 9.62
N HIS A 125 -8.74 12.24 10.16
CA HIS A 125 -9.29 11.00 10.69
C HIS A 125 -9.39 9.91 9.63
N GLY A 126 -9.10 8.68 10.05
CA GLY A 126 -9.15 7.47 9.23
C GLY A 126 -10.52 6.82 9.13
N TYR A 127 -10.49 5.54 8.79
CA TYR A 127 -11.66 4.76 8.40
C TYR A 127 -12.03 3.66 9.42
N LEU A 128 -11.31 3.48 10.53
CA LEU A 128 -11.70 2.57 11.62
C LEU A 128 -12.88 3.16 12.41
N THR A 129 -14.01 3.26 11.74
CA THR A 129 -15.28 3.83 12.21
C THR A 129 -16.46 3.20 11.46
N GLU A 130 -17.69 3.37 11.96
CA GLU A 130 -18.88 2.81 11.33
C GLU A 130 -19.25 3.50 10.00
N TYR A 131 -19.01 4.81 9.88
CA TYR A 131 -19.28 5.59 8.68
C TYR A 131 -18.20 6.65 8.48
N PHE A 132 -17.93 6.97 7.23
CA PHE A 132 -17.16 8.17 6.88
C PHE A 132 -17.86 8.94 5.75
N VAL A 133 -17.48 10.20 5.61
CA VAL A 133 -17.87 11.05 4.49
C VAL A 133 -16.63 11.52 3.77
N ASP A 134 -16.70 11.58 2.44
CA ASP A 134 -15.61 12.12 1.62
C ASP A 134 -16.15 12.75 0.34
N HIS A 135 -15.31 13.51 -0.34
CA HIS A 135 -15.61 14.09 -1.64
C HIS A 135 -15.52 13.03 -2.74
N GLU A 136 -16.37 13.14 -3.79
CA GLU A 136 -16.40 12.20 -4.93
C GLU A 136 -15.02 11.95 -5.55
N ASP A 137 -14.14 12.94 -5.59
CA ASP A 137 -12.82 12.83 -6.19
C ASP A 137 -11.90 11.84 -5.46
N TYR A 138 -12.18 11.55 -4.20
CA TYR A 138 -11.37 10.64 -3.37
C TYR A 138 -12.01 9.27 -3.13
N VAL A 139 -13.23 9.07 -3.64
CA VAL A 139 -13.93 7.79 -3.50
C VAL A 139 -13.85 7.03 -4.82
N VAL A 140 -13.37 5.79 -4.79
CA VAL A 140 -13.14 4.96 -5.96
C VAL A 140 -14.07 3.75 -5.91
N ARG A 141 -14.82 3.51 -6.98
CA ARG A 141 -15.74 2.38 -7.07
C ARG A 141 -15.00 1.05 -7.20
N VAL A 142 -15.42 0.08 -6.40
CA VAL A 142 -14.93 -1.30 -6.44
C VAL A 142 -15.97 -2.18 -7.14
N PRO A 143 -15.61 -2.91 -8.21
CA PRO A 143 -16.50 -3.87 -8.86
C PRO A 143 -17.00 -4.94 -7.89
N LYS A 144 -18.29 -5.33 -8.00
CA LYS A 144 -18.91 -6.35 -7.12
C LYS A 144 -18.14 -7.67 -7.10
N GLY A 145 -17.54 -8.06 -8.23
CA GLY A 145 -16.73 -9.28 -8.33
C GLY A 145 -15.47 -9.28 -7.47
N LEU A 146 -15.01 -8.10 -7.02
CA LEU A 146 -13.83 -7.95 -6.17
C LEU A 146 -14.15 -7.77 -4.68
N LYS A 147 -15.41 -7.89 -4.26
CA LYS A 147 -15.79 -7.70 -2.87
C LYS A 147 -15.02 -8.60 -1.89
N ASN A 148 -14.58 -9.77 -2.32
CA ASN A 148 -13.80 -10.69 -1.51
C ASN A 148 -12.33 -10.28 -1.33
N LEU A 149 -11.83 -9.33 -2.14
CA LEU A 149 -10.49 -8.76 -2.02
C LEU A 149 -10.46 -7.43 -1.24
N HIS A 150 -11.64 -6.91 -0.91
CA HIS A 150 -11.98 -5.74 -0.07
C HIS A 150 -10.79 -4.81 0.28
N VAL A 151 -10.06 -5.05 1.37
CA VAL A 151 -9.00 -4.16 1.88
C VAL A 151 -7.67 -4.23 1.12
N LEU A 152 -7.58 -5.02 0.05
CA LEU A 152 -6.38 -5.04 -0.80
C LEU A 152 -6.30 -3.85 -1.77
N MET A 153 -7.34 -3.01 -1.86
CA MET A 153 -7.39 -1.92 -2.85
C MET A 153 -6.32 -0.85 -2.56
N GLU A 154 -6.16 -0.47 -1.31
CA GLU A 154 -5.17 0.54 -0.90
C GLU A 154 -3.74 0.03 -1.11
N PRO A 155 -3.27 -1.09 -0.50
CA PRO A 155 -1.92 -1.56 -0.71
C PRO A 155 -1.62 -1.91 -2.18
N MET A 156 -2.63 -2.31 -2.96
CA MET A 156 -2.50 -2.50 -4.40
C MET A 156 -2.22 -1.19 -5.12
N SER A 157 -2.83 -0.09 -4.70
CA SER A 157 -2.57 1.23 -5.27
C SER A 157 -1.13 1.69 -5.06
N CYS A 158 -0.54 1.39 -3.91
CA CYS A 158 0.86 1.69 -3.60
C CYS A 158 1.83 0.87 -4.49
N ALA A 159 1.55 -0.44 -4.65
CA ALA A 159 2.32 -1.29 -5.56
C ALA A 159 2.18 -0.84 -7.03
N ALA A 160 0.97 -0.45 -7.45
CA ALA A 160 0.70 0.07 -8.79
C ALA A 160 1.47 1.36 -9.06
N LYS A 161 1.46 2.32 -8.13
CA LYS A 161 2.25 3.55 -8.23
C LYS A 161 3.73 3.27 -8.35
N ALA A 162 4.29 2.44 -7.49
CA ALA A 162 5.71 2.11 -7.48
C ALA A 162 6.18 1.59 -8.86
N ILE A 163 5.40 0.68 -9.45
CA ILE A 163 5.70 0.12 -10.75
C ILE A 163 5.46 1.15 -11.87
N GLN A 164 4.37 1.91 -11.81
CA GLN A 164 4.09 2.97 -12.78
C GLN A 164 5.19 4.00 -12.82
N GLN A 165 5.70 4.46 -11.68
CA GLN A 165 6.81 5.41 -11.62
C GLN A 165 8.09 4.88 -12.28
N ALA A 166 8.39 3.57 -12.15
CA ALA A 166 9.52 2.98 -12.86
C ALA A 166 9.36 3.09 -14.39
N PHE A 167 8.16 2.78 -14.91
CA PHE A 167 7.88 2.90 -16.33
C PHE A 167 7.88 4.37 -16.80
N GLU A 168 7.30 5.29 -16.02
CA GLU A 168 7.31 6.73 -16.33
C GLU A 168 8.75 7.28 -16.38
N ALA A 169 9.58 6.95 -15.40
CA ALA A 169 10.99 7.37 -15.39
C ALA A 169 11.75 6.85 -16.61
N GLN A 170 11.41 5.66 -17.10
CA GLN A 170 12.05 5.05 -18.28
C GLN A 170 11.45 5.49 -19.63
N ARG A 171 10.42 6.33 -19.65
CA ARG A 171 9.93 6.98 -20.90
C ARG A 171 11.04 7.77 -21.61
N ARG A 172 12.07 8.19 -20.88
CA ARG A 172 13.30 8.77 -21.46
C ARG A 172 13.95 7.90 -22.55
N MET A 173 13.77 6.59 -22.49
CA MET A 173 14.27 5.64 -23.48
C MET A 173 13.34 5.45 -24.69
N LYS A 174 12.18 6.14 -24.73
CA LYS A 174 11.06 5.97 -25.66
C LYS A 174 10.39 4.59 -25.54
N VAL A 175 11.15 3.50 -25.53
CA VAL A 175 10.66 2.14 -25.30
C VAL A 175 11.54 1.49 -24.22
N TRP A 176 10.92 1.05 -23.13
CA TRP A 176 11.55 0.22 -22.12
C TRP A 176 10.76 -1.08 -21.99
N ASN A 177 11.43 -2.20 -22.15
CA ASN A 177 10.81 -3.53 -22.14
C ASN A 177 11.52 -4.45 -21.14
N PRO A 178 11.26 -4.26 -19.83
CA PRO A 178 11.87 -5.08 -18.78
C PRO A 178 11.44 -6.53 -18.94
N LYS A 179 12.36 -7.47 -18.82
CA LYS A 179 12.12 -8.91 -18.93
C LYS A 179 12.17 -9.62 -17.59
N ARG A 180 12.97 -9.10 -16.66
CA ARG A 180 13.21 -9.72 -15.35
C ARG A 180 13.05 -8.72 -14.24
N ALA A 181 12.30 -9.12 -13.21
CA ALA A 181 12.15 -8.34 -12.00
C ALA A 181 12.50 -9.15 -10.74
N PHE A 182 13.11 -8.49 -9.77
CA PHE A 182 13.25 -8.99 -8.41
C PHE A 182 12.32 -8.21 -7.49
N VAL A 183 11.53 -8.92 -6.71
CA VAL A 183 10.71 -8.34 -5.64
C VAL A 183 11.32 -8.76 -4.31
N LEU A 184 11.81 -7.80 -3.56
CA LEU A 184 12.45 -8.04 -2.28
C LEU A 184 11.41 -7.85 -1.17
N GLY A 185 11.07 -8.97 -0.51
CA GLY A 185 9.99 -9.04 0.48
C GLY A 185 8.71 -9.68 -0.08
N ALA A 186 8.19 -10.68 0.65
CA ALA A 186 6.90 -11.33 0.39
C ALA A 186 5.85 -10.94 1.44
N GLY A 187 5.81 -9.65 1.81
CA GLY A 187 4.69 -9.02 2.51
C GLY A 187 3.60 -8.62 1.53
N GLN A 188 2.54 -7.95 2.01
CA GLN A 188 1.41 -7.55 1.17
C GLN A 188 1.84 -6.75 -0.07
N ILE A 189 2.67 -5.71 0.08
CA ILE A 189 3.14 -4.89 -1.05
C ILE A 189 3.96 -5.72 -2.04
N GLY A 190 4.88 -6.55 -1.55
CA GLY A 190 5.70 -7.40 -2.42
C GLY A 190 4.88 -8.44 -3.19
N LEU A 191 3.88 -9.06 -2.56
CA LEU A 191 2.98 -10.01 -3.23
C LEU A 191 2.13 -9.32 -4.30
N LEU A 192 1.61 -8.12 -4.03
CA LEU A 192 0.85 -7.33 -4.98
C LEU A 192 1.73 -6.79 -6.13
N ALA A 193 2.96 -6.38 -5.83
CA ALA A 193 3.94 -6.04 -6.87
C ALA A 193 4.27 -7.25 -7.76
N THR A 194 4.44 -8.44 -7.16
CA THR A 194 4.63 -9.70 -7.90
C THR A 194 3.48 -9.93 -8.88
N LEU A 195 2.24 -9.78 -8.43
CA LEU A 195 1.06 -9.88 -9.30
C LEU A 195 1.16 -8.94 -10.49
N ILE A 196 1.32 -7.64 -10.26
CA ILE A 196 1.34 -6.62 -11.32
C ILE A 196 2.42 -6.92 -12.36
N LEU A 197 3.60 -7.34 -11.92
CA LEU A 197 4.72 -7.66 -12.80
C LEU A 197 4.44 -8.93 -13.63
N ARG A 198 3.82 -9.94 -13.02
CA ARG A 198 3.40 -11.16 -13.74
C ARG A 198 2.32 -10.86 -14.79
N LEU A 199 1.32 -10.03 -14.44
CA LEU A 199 0.30 -9.59 -15.39
C LEU A 199 0.89 -8.82 -16.59
N ARG A 200 2.06 -8.22 -16.45
CA ARG A 200 2.81 -7.56 -17.53
C ARG A 200 3.74 -8.51 -18.30
N GLY A 201 3.70 -9.82 -18.02
CA GLY A 201 4.51 -10.83 -18.69
C GLY A 201 6.00 -10.80 -18.31
N ILE A 202 6.37 -10.18 -17.19
CA ILE A 202 7.75 -10.12 -16.69
C ILE A 202 8.07 -11.40 -15.92
N GLU A 203 9.27 -11.94 -16.11
CA GLU A 203 9.82 -13.01 -15.26
C GLU A 203 10.10 -12.45 -13.86
N VAL A 204 9.44 -13.00 -12.83
CA VAL A 204 9.52 -12.45 -11.46
C VAL A 204 10.12 -13.45 -10.50
N PHE A 205 11.11 -12.99 -9.74
CA PHE A 205 11.67 -13.68 -8.58
C PHE A 205 11.31 -12.88 -7.32
N THR A 206 10.53 -13.49 -6.43
CA THR A 206 10.14 -12.88 -5.16
C THR A 206 10.94 -13.48 -4.02
N LEU A 207 11.72 -12.66 -3.34
CA LEU A 207 12.67 -13.07 -2.31
C LEU A 207 12.11 -12.79 -0.92
N ALA A 208 12.19 -13.79 -0.02
CA ALA A 208 11.90 -13.61 1.39
C ALA A 208 12.68 -14.60 2.24
N ARG A 209 12.75 -14.37 3.57
CA ARG A 209 13.67 -15.09 4.46
C ARG A 209 13.36 -16.58 4.60
N ALA A 210 12.10 -16.94 4.81
CA ALA A 210 11.70 -18.29 5.18
C ALA A 210 11.86 -19.28 4.03
N ALA A 211 12.32 -20.50 4.33
CA ALA A 211 12.29 -21.61 3.39
C ALA A 211 10.85 -22.10 3.19
N GLY A 212 10.50 -22.47 1.95
CA GLY A 212 9.21 -23.08 1.63
C GLY A 212 9.17 -24.60 1.91
N PRO A 213 7.98 -25.24 1.79
CA PRO A 213 6.72 -24.63 1.40
C PRO A 213 5.98 -23.95 2.56
N HIS A 214 5.36 -22.81 2.32
CA HIS A 214 4.49 -22.08 3.25
C HIS A 214 3.56 -21.13 2.47
N LEU A 215 2.64 -20.45 3.16
CA LEU A 215 1.61 -19.61 2.53
C LEU A 215 2.20 -18.61 1.52
N LYS A 216 3.24 -17.85 1.89
CA LYS A 216 3.85 -16.83 1.01
C LYS A 216 4.45 -17.45 -0.25
N SER A 217 5.17 -18.57 -0.15
CA SER A 217 5.71 -19.27 -1.32
C SER A 217 4.58 -19.77 -2.22
N SER A 218 3.51 -20.36 -1.64
CA SER A 218 2.37 -20.85 -2.42
C SER A 218 1.59 -19.73 -3.14
N ILE A 219 1.55 -18.51 -2.59
CA ILE A 219 0.96 -17.36 -3.26
C ILE A 219 1.84 -16.91 -4.43
N VAL A 220 3.15 -16.79 -4.24
CA VAL A 220 4.10 -16.42 -5.29
C VAL A 220 4.07 -17.42 -6.44
N GLU A 221 4.15 -18.71 -6.15
CA GLU A 221 4.09 -19.79 -7.14
C GLU A 221 2.72 -19.87 -7.83
N GLY A 222 1.65 -19.61 -7.09
CA GLY A 222 0.29 -19.50 -7.62
C GLY A 222 0.10 -18.37 -8.62
N MET A 223 0.96 -17.36 -8.61
CA MET A 223 1.05 -16.29 -9.62
C MET A 223 2.08 -16.61 -10.73
N GLU A 224 2.55 -17.85 -10.83
CA GLU A 224 3.59 -18.29 -11.77
C GLU A 224 4.90 -17.49 -11.63
N ALA A 225 5.20 -16.97 -10.45
CA ALA A 225 6.47 -16.37 -10.11
C ALA A 225 7.37 -17.36 -9.34
N THR A 226 8.68 -17.09 -9.28
CA THR A 226 9.61 -17.96 -8.56
C THR A 226 9.85 -17.41 -7.16
N TYR A 227 9.55 -18.22 -6.14
CA TYR A 227 9.88 -17.88 -4.76
C TYR A 227 11.34 -18.24 -4.45
N ILE A 228 12.09 -17.33 -3.85
CA ILE A 228 13.50 -17.52 -3.47
C ILE A 228 13.67 -17.32 -1.95
N PRO A 229 13.94 -18.39 -1.19
CA PRO A 229 14.25 -18.28 0.23
C PRO A 229 15.66 -17.71 0.44
N THR A 230 15.77 -16.50 0.98
CA THR A 230 17.08 -15.86 1.20
C THR A 230 17.90 -16.51 2.31
N SER A 231 17.32 -17.39 3.11
CA SER A 231 18.03 -18.30 4.01
C SER A 231 18.88 -19.37 3.28
N GLN A 232 18.57 -19.63 2.00
CA GLN A 232 19.23 -20.67 1.18
C GLN A 232 19.95 -20.08 -0.03
N THR A 233 19.48 -18.96 -0.59
CA THR A 233 20.03 -18.33 -1.79
C THR A 233 20.05 -16.82 -1.60
N SER A 234 21.22 -16.24 -1.47
CA SER A 234 21.36 -14.78 -1.36
C SER A 234 20.98 -14.08 -2.67
N LEU A 235 20.66 -12.78 -2.59
CA LEU A 235 20.39 -11.95 -3.79
C LEU A 235 21.56 -11.97 -4.77
N SER A 236 22.80 -11.97 -4.28
CA SER A 236 24.01 -12.04 -5.12
C SER A 236 24.12 -13.38 -5.85
N GLU A 237 23.85 -14.51 -5.18
CA GLU A 237 23.84 -15.84 -5.80
C GLU A 237 22.74 -15.98 -6.83
N LEU A 238 21.51 -15.49 -6.53
CA LEU A 238 20.44 -15.42 -7.51
C LEU A 238 20.89 -14.62 -8.74
N THR A 239 21.46 -13.43 -8.54
CA THR A 239 21.94 -12.57 -9.63
C THR A 239 22.97 -13.25 -10.50
N LYS A 240 23.90 -14.02 -9.91
CA LYS A 240 24.89 -14.81 -10.67
C LYS A 240 24.24 -15.92 -11.50
N ARG A 241 23.20 -16.53 -10.99
CA ARG A 241 22.50 -17.66 -11.63
C ARG A 241 21.58 -17.23 -12.77
N VAL A 242 20.79 -16.17 -12.59
CA VAL A 242 19.76 -15.75 -13.55
C VAL A 242 20.07 -14.45 -14.27
N GLY A 243 21.15 -13.75 -13.91
CA GLY A 243 21.50 -12.43 -14.43
C GLY A 243 20.88 -11.29 -13.60
N LYS A 244 21.29 -10.06 -13.91
CA LYS A 244 20.78 -8.85 -13.25
C LYS A 244 19.31 -8.60 -13.64
N ALA A 245 18.59 -7.93 -12.77
CA ALA A 245 17.19 -7.54 -13.00
C ALA A 245 17.07 -6.20 -13.73
N ASP A 246 16.05 -6.05 -14.56
CA ASP A 246 15.69 -4.78 -15.19
C ASP A 246 14.91 -3.88 -14.21
N LEU A 247 14.13 -4.50 -13.31
CA LEU A 247 13.33 -3.82 -12.30
C LEU A 247 13.50 -4.54 -10.96
N ILE A 248 13.75 -3.76 -9.90
CA ILE A 248 13.78 -4.26 -8.53
C ILE A 248 12.78 -3.44 -7.71
N ILE A 249 11.86 -4.11 -7.02
CA ILE A 249 10.97 -3.50 -6.05
C ILE A 249 11.41 -3.93 -4.66
N ASP A 250 11.82 -2.98 -3.83
CA ASP A 250 12.13 -3.25 -2.42
C ASP A 250 10.93 -2.95 -1.52
N ALA A 251 10.41 -4.01 -0.91
CA ALA A 251 9.31 -3.99 0.05
C ALA A 251 9.72 -4.72 1.35
N THR A 252 10.98 -4.59 1.77
CA THR A 252 11.52 -5.34 2.91
C THR A 252 11.49 -4.59 4.23
N GLY A 253 11.48 -3.26 4.22
CA GLY A 253 11.72 -2.45 5.42
C GLY A 253 13.15 -2.61 5.99
N SER A 254 14.13 -2.95 5.14
CA SER A 254 15.53 -3.15 5.53
C SER A 254 16.48 -2.34 4.67
N SER A 255 17.07 -1.29 5.22
CA SER A 255 18.06 -0.46 4.51
C SER A 255 19.23 -1.28 3.97
N ALA A 256 19.72 -2.27 4.71
CA ALA A 256 20.81 -3.12 4.26
C ALA A 256 20.48 -3.88 2.97
N ILE A 257 19.25 -4.42 2.88
CA ILE A 257 18.76 -5.11 1.67
C ILE A 257 18.57 -4.10 0.54
N ALA A 258 17.91 -2.97 0.82
CA ALA A 258 17.63 -1.91 -0.14
C ALA A 258 18.89 -1.41 -0.84
N PHE A 259 19.96 -1.15 -0.08
CA PHE A 259 21.24 -0.73 -0.64
C PHE A 259 22.00 -1.87 -1.34
N SER A 260 21.97 -3.10 -0.82
CA SER A 260 22.60 -4.24 -1.49
C SER A 260 21.99 -4.57 -2.85
N ALA A 261 20.71 -4.27 -3.04
CA ALA A 261 19.98 -4.45 -4.30
C ALA A 261 20.59 -3.65 -5.47
N MET A 262 21.31 -2.56 -5.18
CA MET A 262 21.96 -1.71 -6.19
C MET A 262 22.92 -2.48 -7.09
N GLU A 263 23.60 -3.51 -6.56
CA GLU A 263 24.54 -4.35 -7.31
C GLU A 263 23.83 -5.35 -8.24
N SER A 264 22.59 -5.71 -7.94
CA SER A 264 21.78 -6.68 -8.70
C SER A 264 20.98 -6.05 -9.85
N LEU A 265 21.01 -4.72 -9.97
CA LEU A 265 20.31 -3.99 -11.02
C LEU A 265 21.10 -4.00 -12.34
N GLY A 266 20.42 -4.30 -13.44
CA GLY A 266 20.97 -4.32 -14.80
C GLY A 266 21.14 -2.93 -15.43
N HIS A 267 21.61 -2.89 -16.66
CA HIS A 267 21.71 -1.66 -17.46
C HIS A 267 20.31 -1.13 -17.74
N ASN A 268 20.15 0.18 -17.69
CA ASN A 268 18.86 0.87 -17.82
C ASN A 268 17.80 0.37 -16.84
N GLY A 269 18.22 -0.27 -15.74
CA GLY A 269 17.34 -0.80 -14.73
C GLY A 269 16.80 0.29 -13.80
N VAL A 270 15.70 -0.03 -13.12
CA VAL A 270 15.10 0.81 -12.08
C VAL A 270 15.01 0.03 -10.78
N LEU A 271 15.52 0.60 -9.69
CA LEU A 271 15.30 0.14 -8.32
C LEU A 271 14.26 1.06 -7.68
N VAL A 272 13.18 0.51 -7.17
CA VAL A 272 12.13 1.27 -6.47
C VAL A 272 12.12 0.89 -5.00
N TRP A 273 12.25 1.88 -4.14
CA TRP A 273 12.07 1.74 -2.70
C TRP A 273 10.64 2.10 -2.32
N THR A 274 9.92 1.15 -1.72
CA THR A 274 8.53 1.32 -1.26
C THR A 274 8.38 1.26 0.25
N SER A 275 9.42 0.84 0.96
CA SER A 275 9.39 0.68 2.41
C SER A 275 10.14 1.81 3.11
N ILE A 276 9.54 2.32 4.19
CA ILE A 276 10.18 3.25 5.11
C ILE A 276 10.98 2.43 6.13
N THR A 277 12.20 2.87 6.44
CA THR A 277 13.02 2.29 7.49
C THR A 277 13.38 3.39 8.50
N GLY A 278 12.80 3.30 9.67
CA GLY A 278 13.15 4.15 10.80
C GLY A 278 14.44 3.68 11.49
N GLY A 279 15.08 4.57 12.26
CA GLY A 279 16.20 4.21 13.13
C GLY A 279 17.52 4.87 12.75
N LYS A 280 18.63 4.33 13.29
CA LYS A 280 19.98 4.91 13.20
C LYS A 280 21.02 3.91 12.64
N VAL A 281 20.58 2.93 11.87
CA VAL A 281 21.47 1.91 11.30
C VAL A 281 22.27 2.50 10.14
N ASN A 282 23.56 2.29 10.15
CA ASN A 282 24.47 2.62 9.04
C ASN A 282 24.78 1.36 8.24
N THR A 283 24.77 1.46 6.92
CA THR A 283 25.12 0.38 6.00
C THR A 283 26.32 0.77 5.16
N THR A 284 27.36 -0.07 5.15
CA THR A 284 28.52 0.11 4.26
C THR A 284 28.20 -0.46 2.89
N VAL A 285 28.50 0.31 1.85
CA VAL A 285 28.31 -0.09 0.45
C VAL A 285 29.61 0.09 -0.35
N PRO A 286 29.86 -0.72 -1.41
CA PRO A 286 31.02 -0.56 -2.29
C PRO A 286 30.79 0.64 -3.23
N SER A 287 30.97 1.87 -2.72
CA SER A 287 30.56 3.12 -3.36
C SER A 287 31.13 3.31 -4.77
N ASP A 288 32.43 3.07 -4.97
CA ASP A 288 33.09 3.29 -6.27
C ASP A 288 32.55 2.30 -7.31
N LYS A 289 32.37 1.05 -6.92
CA LYS A 289 31.75 0.03 -7.78
C LYS A 289 30.33 0.41 -8.18
N ILE A 290 29.50 0.83 -7.21
CA ILE A 290 28.14 1.28 -7.47
C ILE A 290 28.17 2.49 -8.40
N ASN A 291 29.01 3.49 -8.13
CA ASN A 291 29.10 4.70 -8.96
C ASN A 291 29.38 4.35 -10.43
N ILE A 292 30.45 3.59 -10.70
CA ILE A 292 30.82 3.17 -12.07
C ILE A 292 29.67 2.41 -12.74
N GLU A 293 29.11 1.41 -12.06
CA GLU A 293 28.04 0.59 -12.65
C GLU A 293 26.75 1.38 -12.90
N TRP A 294 26.45 2.37 -12.05
CA TRP A 294 25.24 3.19 -12.17
C TRP A 294 25.35 4.22 -13.27
N VAL A 295 26.49 4.92 -13.36
CA VAL A 295 26.74 5.92 -14.41
C VAL A 295 26.80 5.25 -15.78
N LEU A 296 27.62 4.22 -15.95
CA LEU A 296 27.77 3.51 -17.23
C LEU A 296 26.51 2.70 -17.59
N GLY A 297 25.73 2.28 -16.61
CA GLY A 297 24.51 1.51 -16.80
C GLY A 297 23.24 2.35 -16.94
N ASN A 298 23.29 3.69 -16.86
CA ASN A 298 22.11 4.57 -16.87
C ASN A 298 21.01 4.11 -15.90
N LYS A 299 21.39 3.67 -14.70
CA LYS A 299 20.46 3.10 -13.71
C LYS A 299 19.70 4.21 -12.95
N LEU A 300 18.53 3.88 -12.45
CA LEU A 300 17.70 4.79 -11.64
C LEU A 300 17.35 4.19 -10.29
N LEU A 301 17.25 5.07 -9.29
CA LEU A 301 16.65 4.82 -8.00
C LEU A 301 15.44 5.74 -7.83
N VAL A 302 14.31 5.16 -7.45
CA VAL A 302 13.05 5.88 -7.24
C VAL A 302 12.51 5.56 -5.86
N GLY A 303 12.22 6.57 -5.05
CA GLY A 303 11.39 6.42 -3.85
C GLY A 303 9.92 6.55 -4.20
N SER A 304 9.08 5.70 -3.62
CA SER A 304 7.63 5.73 -3.87
C SER A 304 6.85 5.60 -2.56
N VAL A 305 5.96 6.53 -2.29
CA VAL A 305 5.09 6.54 -1.11
C VAL A 305 3.67 6.91 -1.52
N ASN A 306 2.68 6.33 -0.85
CA ASN A 306 1.27 6.65 -1.06
C ASN A 306 0.79 6.41 -2.50
N ALA A 307 -0.43 6.86 -2.83
CA ALA A 307 -1.01 6.69 -4.15
C ALA A 307 -2.06 7.75 -4.44
N ASN A 308 -2.24 8.08 -5.72
CA ASN A 308 -3.29 8.93 -6.23
C ASN A 308 -4.47 8.07 -6.74
N ARG A 309 -5.60 8.70 -7.02
CA ARG A 309 -6.81 8.05 -7.56
C ARG A 309 -6.52 7.13 -8.75
N GLU A 310 -5.71 7.58 -9.70
CA GLU A 310 -5.34 6.78 -10.89
C GLU A 310 -4.66 5.46 -10.54
N HIS A 311 -3.88 5.42 -9.45
CA HIS A 311 -3.21 4.23 -8.97
C HIS A 311 -4.20 3.26 -8.29
N PHE A 312 -5.21 3.77 -7.58
CA PHE A 312 -6.33 2.95 -7.07
C PHE A 312 -7.10 2.34 -8.24
N GLU A 313 -7.47 3.13 -9.24
CA GLU A 313 -8.22 2.66 -10.41
C GLU A 313 -7.41 1.63 -11.22
N SER A 314 -6.11 1.85 -11.43
CA SER A 314 -5.25 0.87 -12.12
C SER A 314 -5.05 -0.38 -11.28
N GLY A 315 -4.84 -0.26 -9.97
CA GLY A 315 -4.70 -1.38 -9.06
C GLY A 315 -5.97 -2.25 -8.99
N ILE A 316 -7.15 -1.63 -8.99
CA ILE A 316 -8.42 -2.37 -9.04
C ILE A 316 -8.56 -3.14 -10.36
N ARG A 317 -8.14 -2.57 -11.50
CA ARG A 317 -8.10 -3.31 -12.77
C ARG A 317 -7.12 -4.48 -12.74
N ASP A 318 -5.94 -4.28 -12.15
CA ASP A 318 -4.93 -5.34 -12.01
C ASP A 318 -5.41 -6.45 -11.05
N LEU A 319 -6.12 -6.11 -9.95
CA LEU A 319 -6.77 -7.11 -9.09
C LEU A 319 -7.82 -7.91 -9.84
N ALA A 320 -8.65 -7.26 -10.64
CA ALA A 320 -9.68 -7.94 -11.45
C ALA A 320 -9.05 -8.89 -12.48
N LEU A 321 -7.98 -8.46 -13.15
CA LEU A 321 -7.25 -9.31 -14.08
C LEU A 321 -6.54 -10.46 -13.34
N GLY A 322 -6.00 -10.18 -12.15
CA GLY A 322 -5.37 -11.18 -11.29
C GLY A 322 -6.31 -12.30 -10.88
N GLU A 323 -7.57 -11.99 -10.53
CA GLU A 323 -8.57 -13.02 -10.21
C GLU A 323 -8.94 -13.90 -11.42
N VAL A 324 -8.86 -13.34 -12.63
CA VAL A 324 -9.08 -14.11 -13.87
C VAL A 324 -7.88 -15.00 -14.19
N MET A 325 -6.66 -14.45 -14.08
CA MET A 325 -5.42 -15.17 -14.47
C MET A 325 -4.98 -16.18 -13.40
N PHE A 326 -5.18 -15.86 -12.12
CA PHE A 326 -4.73 -16.63 -10.97
C PHE A 326 -5.86 -16.82 -9.95
N PRO A 327 -6.91 -17.58 -10.26
CA PRO A 327 -8.11 -17.66 -9.43
C PRO A 327 -7.82 -18.10 -7.99
N ASN A 328 -8.43 -17.42 -7.01
CA ASN A 328 -8.33 -17.73 -5.57
C ASN A 328 -6.90 -17.62 -4.97
N VAL A 329 -5.95 -17.02 -5.68
CA VAL A 329 -4.59 -16.80 -5.13
C VAL A 329 -4.56 -15.58 -4.23
N LEU A 330 -5.16 -14.46 -4.66
CA LEU A 330 -5.09 -13.19 -3.95
C LEU A 330 -5.84 -13.19 -2.61
N SER A 331 -6.97 -13.90 -2.53
CA SER A 331 -7.73 -14.02 -1.28
C SER A 331 -6.93 -14.67 -0.14
N LYS A 332 -5.90 -15.45 -0.45
CA LYS A 332 -4.99 -16.04 0.54
C LYS A 332 -4.14 -15.00 1.29
N ILE A 333 -4.05 -13.76 0.78
CA ILE A 333 -3.36 -12.66 1.46
C ILE A 333 -4.15 -12.20 2.70
N LEU A 334 -5.47 -12.35 2.69
CA LEU A 334 -6.40 -11.92 3.74
C LEU A 334 -6.43 -12.92 4.90
N THR A 335 -5.38 -12.95 5.72
CA THR A 335 -5.15 -14.03 6.70
C THR A 335 -5.82 -13.81 8.04
N SER A 336 -6.01 -12.57 8.49
CA SER A 336 -6.23 -12.27 9.91
C SER A 336 -7.43 -11.33 10.11
N PRO A 337 -8.67 -11.85 10.00
CA PRO A 337 -9.88 -11.08 10.28
C PRO A 337 -10.05 -10.82 11.79
N VAL A 338 -10.52 -9.63 12.13
CA VAL A 338 -10.95 -9.24 13.48
C VAL A 338 -12.40 -8.79 13.40
N ASP A 339 -13.26 -9.29 14.30
CA ASP A 339 -14.69 -8.98 14.26
C ASP A 339 -15.05 -7.76 15.12
N GLY A 340 -15.66 -6.78 14.46
CA GLY A 340 -16.15 -5.56 15.07
C GLY A 340 -15.04 -4.60 15.53
N LEU A 341 -15.39 -3.34 15.67
CA LEU A 341 -14.47 -2.31 16.20
C LEU A 341 -14.02 -2.62 17.64
N GLY A 342 -14.86 -3.29 18.44
CA GLY A 342 -14.50 -3.73 19.81
C GLY A 342 -13.32 -4.72 19.85
N GLY A 343 -12.97 -5.35 18.73
CA GLY A 343 -11.81 -6.24 18.59
C GLY A 343 -10.46 -5.54 18.44
N TYR A 344 -10.38 -4.23 18.65
CA TYR A 344 -9.17 -3.43 18.40
C TYR A 344 -7.93 -3.90 19.17
N GLN A 345 -8.08 -4.50 20.35
CA GLN A 345 -6.96 -5.03 21.10
C GLN A 345 -6.36 -6.25 20.41
N GLU A 346 -7.20 -7.14 19.89
CA GLU A 346 -6.77 -8.29 19.08
C GLU A 346 -6.14 -7.83 17.76
N MET A 347 -6.70 -6.82 17.12
CA MET A 347 -6.12 -6.18 15.93
C MET A 347 -4.68 -5.73 16.19
N MET A 348 -4.44 -5.01 17.29
CA MET A 348 -3.09 -4.55 17.65
C MET A 348 -2.16 -5.71 18.01
N ARG A 349 -2.66 -6.71 18.73
CA ARG A 349 -1.88 -7.93 19.03
C ARG A 349 -1.41 -8.64 17.78
N LEU A 350 -2.28 -8.82 16.79
CA LEU A 350 -1.95 -9.45 15.52
C LEU A 350 -0.89 -8.64 14.73
N LEU A 351 -0.96 -7.31 14.76
CA LEU A 351 0.02 -6.45 14.09
C LEU A 351 1.41 -6.49 14.74
N VAL A 352 1.49 -6.73 16.05
CA VAL A 352 2.75 -6.69 16.81
C VAL A 352 3.37 -8.10 16.92
N GLU A 353 2.57 -9.11 17.23
CA GLU A 353 3.05 -10.42 17.67
C GLU A 353 3.00 -11.50 16.58
N ASP A 354 2.07 -11.37 15.59
CA ASP A 354 1.87 -12.43 14.60
C ASP A 354 2.66 -12.13 13.31
N SER A 355 3.89 -12.63 13.25
CA SER A 355 4.73 -12.55 12.04
C SER A 355 4.20 -13.37 10.85
N SER A 356 3.20 -14.23 11.05
CA SER A 356 2.56 -15.01 9.99
C SER A 356 1.40 -14.27 9.32
N ALA A 357 0.84 -13.25 9.98
CA ALA A 357 -0.21 -12.42 9.42
C ALA A 357 0.29 -11.67 8.18
N LEU A 358 -0.37 -11.88 7.04
CA LEU A 358 -0.08 -11.15 5.81
C LEU A 358 -0.93 -9.89 5.72
N LYS A 359 -2.22 -10.00 6.04
CA LYS A 359 -3.14 -8.88 6.12
C LYS A 359 -4.07 -9.02 7.31
N VAL A 360 -3.94 -8.11 8.25
CA VAL A 360 -4.90 -7.93 9.35
C VAL A 360 -5.98 -6.96 8.87
N TYR A 361 -7.24 -7.26 9.17
CA TYR A 361 -8.35 -6.36 8.84
C TYR A 361 -9.52 -6.52 9.82
N VAL A 362 -10.26 -5.45 10.02
CA VAL A 362 -11.43 -5.41 10.91
C VAL A 362 -12.70 -5.53 10.06
N ASN A 363 -13.56 -6.50 10.39
CA ASN A 363 -14.93 -6.61 9.91
C ASN A 363 -15.80 -5.63 10.72
N VAL A 364 -15.99 -4.41 10.22
CA VAL A 364 -16.73 -3.36 10.95
C VAL A 364 -18.21 -3.64 10.95
N ALA A 365 -18.76 -4.00 9.78
CA ALA A 365 -20.19 -4.31 9.61
C ALA A 365 -20.43 -5.30 8.47
N ASN A 366 -21.60 -5.92 8.51
CA ASN A 366 -22.15 -6.65 7.37
C ASN A 366 -22.82 -5.68 6.37
N GLU A 367 -23.05 -6.14 5.15
CA GLU A 367 -23.72 -5.39 4.06
C GLU A 367 -25.11 -4.86 4.47
#